data_59a36bbe1e46e53946c357544bbe8eb1
#
_entry.id   59a36bbe1e46e53946c357544bbe8eb1
#
_cell.length_a   1.000
_cell.length_b   1.000
_cell.length_c   1.000
_cell.angle_alpha   90.00
_cell.angle_beta   90.00
_cell.angle_gamma   90.00
#
_symmetry.space_group_name_H-M   'P 1'
#
loop_
_entity.id
_entity.type
_entity.pdbx_description
1 polymer ?
#
loop_
_entity_poly.entity_id
_entity_poly.type
_entity_poly.pdbx_seq_one_letter_code
_entity_poly.pdbx_strand_id
1 'polypeptide(L)'
;MAATSCKAQDNVQLPKPSIDNQVTLMQALQNRHSTREYADKEIPNDVLSTVLWAACGINRPGEGKITAPSAINAQDILIYVVRQDGTYLYQPKDNSLQKVSSKDLRTAVAGRQSFASSAPVSLLVVSNHNKFPQQSSNEAKVRMGVVDAGYVSENICLACSALGLNTVPRMTMDTEALKKELGLDDNYDLVLNSQIGYPKNK
;
A
#
# COMPACT_ATOMS: atom_id res chain seq x y z
N MET A 1 -36.83 -1.04 -17.56
CA MET A 1 -35.43 -1.47 -17.75
C MET A 1 -34.52 -0.30 -17.36
N ALA A 2 -33.98 -0.32 -16.16
CA ALA A 2 -33.03 0.70 -15.71
C ALA A 2 -31.64 0.31 -16.21
N ALA A 3 -31.10 1.09 -17.14
CA ALA A 3 -29.73 0.94 -17.58
C ALA A 3 -28.79 1.32 -16.42
N THR A 4 -28.16 0.32 -15.81
CA THR A 4 -27.07 0.52 -14.85
C THR A 4 -25.92 1.10 -15.63
N SER A 5 -25.73 2.41 -15.54
CA SER A 5 -24.56 3.09 -16.08
C SER A 5 -23.35 2.55 -15.35
N CYS A 6 -22.60 1.67 -15.99
CA CYS A 6 -21.27 1.26 -15.57
C CYS A 6 -20.40 2.52 -15.71
N LYS A 7 -20.20 3.27 -14.61
CA LYS A 7 -19.19 4.33 -14.58
C LYS A 7 -17.86 3.66 -14.91
N ALA A 8 -17.24 4.05 -16.02
CA ALA A 8 -15.86 3.69 -16.30
C ALA A 8 -15.05 4.12 -15.08
N GLN A 9 -14.50 3.16 -14.34
CA GLN A 9 -13.61 3.41 -13.24
C GLN A 9 -12.35 4.02 -13.85
N ASP A 10 -11.98 5.23 -13.45
CA ASP A 10 -10.77 5.91 -13.92
C ASP A 10 -9.54 5.14 -13.41
N ASN A 11 -9.12 4.14 -14.17
CA ASN A 11 -7.92 3.38 -13.89
C ASN A 11 -6.69 4.18 -14.35
N VAL A 12 -5.69 4.27 -13.48
CA VAL A 12 -4.41 4.91 -13.79
C VAL A 12 -3.39 3.82 -14.10
N GLN A 13 -2.96 3.73 -15.36
CA GLN A 13 -1.85 2.85 -15.72
C GLN A 13 -0.56 3.42 -15.15
N LEU A 14 0.15 2.64 -14.34
CA LEU A 14 1.44 3.04 -13.82
C LEU A 14 2.56 2.75 -14.83
N PRO A 15 3.59 3.59 -14.87
CA PRO A 15 4.81 3.30 -15.62
C PRO A 15 5.47 2.00 -15.12
N LYS A 16 6.30 1.38 -15.95
CA LYS A 16 7.09 0.23 -15.54
C LYS A 16 7.97 0.60 -14.33
N PRO A 17 8.00 -0.24 -13.27
CA PRO A 17 8.84 0.03 -12.11
C PRO A 17 10.32 0.06 -12.49
N SER A 18 11.07 0.99 -11.91
CA SER A 18 12.53 1.07 -12.07
C SER A 18 13.19 0.11 -11.07
N ILE A 19 13.84 -0.93 -11.58
CA ILE A 19 14.58 -1.89 -10.76
C ILE A 19 16.10 -1.65 -10.79
N ASP A 20 16.56 -0.74 -11.64
CA ASP A 20 17.98 -0.42 -11.81
C ASP A 20 18.39 0.73 -10.86
N ASN A 21 18.19 0.51 -9.55
CA ASN A 21 18.60 1.47 -8.54
C ASN A 21 20.08 1.26 -8.18
N GLN A 22 20.84 2.36 -8.08
CA GLN A 22 22.26 2.34 -7.70
C GLN A 22 22.47 2.07 -6.20
N VAL A 23 21.42 2.21 -5.37
CA VAL A 23 21.46 1.95 -3.93
C VAL A 23 21.36 0.45 -3.68
N THR A 24 22.39 -0.13 -3.06
CA THR A 24 22.37 -1.54 -2.70
C THR A 24 21.40 -1.83 -1.55
N LEU A 25 20.99 -3.09 -1.40
CA LEU A 25 20.15 -3.51 -0.27
C LEU A 25 20.78 -3.13 1.09
N MET A 26 22.10 -3.29 1.24
CA MET A 26 22.79 -2.96 2.49
C MET A 26 22.78 -1.46 2.78
N GLN A 27 22.91 -0.63 1.75
CA GLN A 27 22.75 0.83 1.89
C GLN A 27 21.31 1.22 2.22
N ALA A 28 20.31 0.58 1.59
CA ALA A 28 18.91 0.82 1.92
C ALA A 28 18.60 0.46 3.38
N LEU A 29 19.08 -0.68 3.86
CA LEU A 29 18.98 -1.09 5.28
C LEU A 29 19.67 -0.11 6.22
N GLN A 30 20.89 0.33 5.88
CA GLN A 30 21.68 1.28 6.69
C GLN A 30 20.95 2.64 6.81
N ASN A 31 20.32 3.10 5.73
CA ASN A 31 19.69 4.42 5.66
C ASN A 31 18.22 4.40 6.16
N ARG A 32 17.57 3.23 6.18
CA ARG A 32 16.18 3.10 6.59
C ARG A 32 15.96 3.58 8.04
N HIS A 33 15.13 4.57 8.20
CA HIS A 33 14.64 5.03 9.51
C HIS A 33 13.23 5.61 9.37
N SER A 34 12.49 5.65 10.47
CA SER A 34 11.15 6.22 10.51
C SER A 34 11.20 7.74 10.53
N THR A 35 10.57 8.37 9.53
CA THR A 35 10.49 9.83 9.39
C THR A 35 9.03 10.29 9.39
N ARG A 36 8.76 11.47 9.92
CA ARG A 36 7.41 11.99 10.15
C ARG A 36 7.21 13.40 9.59
N GLU A 37 8.12 13.82 8.72
CA GLU A 37 8.09 15.12 8.05
C GLU A 37 8.17 14.92 6.55
N TYR A 38 7.32 15.62 5.82
CA TYR A 38 7.18 15.47 4.37
C TYR A 38 7.18 16.83 3.71
N ALA A 39 7.89 16.97 2.59
CA ALA A 39 7.77 18.12 1.72
C ALA A 39 6.37 18.17 1.09
N ASP A 40 5.89 19.36 0.83
CA ASP A 40 4.69 19.57 0.00
C ASP A 40 5.05 19.39 -1.48
N LYS A 41 5.26 18.11 -1.83
CA LYS A 41 5.66 17.69 -3.18
C LYS A 41 5.02 16.36 -3.50
N GLU A 42 4.35 16.29 -4.62
CA GLU A 42 3.74 15.04 -5.11
C GLU A 42 4.78 13.94 -5.37
N ILE A 43 4.36 12.70 -5.19
CA ILE A 43 5.13 11.53 -5.61
C ILE A 43 4.73 11.19 -7.05
N PRO A 44 5.64 11.27 -8.01
CA PRO A 44 5.36 10.91 -9.40
C PRO A 44 4.98 9.42 -9.54
N ASN A 45 4.17 9.11 -10.54
CA ASN A 45 3.65 7.75 -10.73
C ASN A 45 4.75 6.71 -11.04
N ASP A 46 5.89 7.09 -11.60
CA ASP A 46 7.05 6.20 -11.82
C ASP A 46 7.72 5.80 -10.50
N VAL A 47 7.90 6.77 -9.60
CA VAL A 47 8.41 6.53 -8.25
C VAL A 47 7.42 5.68 -7.43
N LEU A 48 6.12 6.04 -7.47
CA LEU A 48 5.07 5.29 -6.80
C LEU A 48 4.97 3.86 -7.33
N SER A 49 5.06 3.66 -8.65
CA SER A 49 5.07 2.34 -9.29
C SER A 49 6.19 1.45 -8.74
N THR A 50 7.39 2.02 -8.58
CA THR A 50 8.54 1.30 -8.04
C THR A 50 8.31 0.88 -6.59
N VAL A 51 7.75 1.76 -5.74
CA VAL A 51 7.41 1.43 -4.34
C VAL A 51 6.35 0.34 -4.27
N LEU A 52 5.29 0.44 -5.07
CA LEU A 52 4.20 -0.54 -5.09
C LEU A 52 4.65 -1.90 -5.61
N TRP A 53 5.49 -1.90 -6.65
CA TRP A 53 6.09 -3.14 -7.14
C TRP A 53 7.00 -3.78 -6.09
N ALA A 54 7.84 -3.01 -5.42
CA ALA A 54 8.66 -3.54 -4.33
C ALA A 54 7.81 -4.14 -3.22
N ALA A 55 6.69 -3.51 -2.89
CA ALA A 55 5.77 -3.96 -1.84
C ALA A 55 5.16 -5.34 -2.13
N CYS A 56 4.49 -5.49 -3.27
CA CYS A 56 3.77 -6.72 -3.64
C CYS A 56 3.58 -6.88 -5.16
N GLY A 57 4.46 -6.30 -5.98
CA GLY A 57 4.41 -6.45 -7.43
C GLY A 57 4.81 -7.83 -7.91
N ILE A 58 4.42 -8.21 -9.12
CA ILE A 58 4.78 -9.49 -9.72
C ILE A 58 6.25 -9.44 -10.15
N ASN A 59 7.07 -10.31 -9.56
CA ASN A 59 8.49 -10.47 -9.91
C ASN A 59 8.78 -11.77 -10.69
N ARG A 60 7.83 -12.71 -10.72
CA ARG A 60 7.87 -13.95 -11.48
C ARG A 60 6.61 -14.12 -12.30
N PRO A 61 6.49 -13.42 -13.44
CA PRO A 61 5.24 -13.36 -14.21
C PRO A 61 4.73 -14.75 -14.65
N GLY A 62 5.64 -15.65 -15.06
CA GLY A 62 5.28 -17.03 -15.46
C GLY A 62 4.67 -17.87 -14.34
N GLU A 63 4.92 -17.53 -13.08
CA GLU A 63 4.40 -18.22 -11.91
C GLU A 63 3.30 -17.42 -11.18
N GLY A 64 3.08 -16.17 -11.55
CA GLY A 64 2.15 -15.26 -10.86
C GLY A 64 2.57 -14.92 -9.43
N LYS A 65 3.87 -15.01 -9.10
CA LYS A 65 4.40 -14.75 -7.76
C LYS A 65 4.87 -13.31 -7.61
N ILE A 66 4.78 -12.84 -6.37
CA ILE A 66 5.05 -11.44 -6.00
C ILE A 66 6.37 -11.30 -5.24
N THR A 67 6.79 -10.05 -5.03
CA THR A 67 8.04 -9.69 -4.33
C THR A 67 8.04 -10.09 -2.86
N ALA A 68 6.91 -9.94 -2.17
CA ALA A 68 6.77 -10.34 -0.78
C ALA A 68 6.41 -11.82 -0.64
N PRO A 69 6.97 -12.56 0.34
CA PRO A 69 6.43 -13.88 0.70
C PRO A 69 5.04 -13.73 1.34
N SER A 70 4.24 -14.78 1.27
CA SER A 70 2.98 -14.86 2.02
C SER A 70 2.71 -16.27 2.51
N ALA A 71 2.00 -16.38 3.63
CA ALA A 71 1.62 -17.65 4.21
C ALA A 71 0.90 -18.52 3.16
N ILE A 72 1.37 -19.75 2.97
CA ILE A 72 0.82 -20.70 1.96
C ILE A 72 0.67 -20.11 0.54
N ASN A 73 1.41 -19.07 0.21
CA ASN A 73 1.29 -18.30 -1.03
C ASN A 73 -0.12 -17.73 -1.27
N ALA A 74 -0.79 -17.29 -0.19
CA ALA A 74 -2.14 -16.75 -0.26
C ALA A 74 -2.22 -15.43 -1.02
N GLN A 75 -1.13 -14.62 -0.99
CA GLN A 75 -1.08 -13.29 -1.60
C GLN A 75 -2.30 -12.46 -1.18
N ASP A 76 -2.56 -12.47 0.13
CA ASP A 76 -3.74 -11.88 0.75
C ASP A 76 -3.66 -10.36 0.87
N ILE A 77 -2.46 -9.79 0.78
CA ILE A 77 -2.26 -8.36 1.00
C ILE A 77 -2.70 -7.52 -0.18
N LEU A 78 -3.60 -6.61 0.10
CA LEU A 78 -4.05 -5.54 -0.79
C LEU A 78 -3.42 -4.22 -0.35
N ILE A 79 -3.01 -3.38 -1.31
CA ILE A 79 -2.52 -2.04 -1.04
C ILE A 79 -3.50 -1.00 -1.61
N TYR A 80 -4.04 -0.17 -0.71
CA TYR A 80 -4.77 1.01 -1.11
C TYR A 80 -3.85 2.23 -1.07
N VAL A 81 -3.81 2.94 -2.18
CA VAL A 81 -3.05 4.19 -2.34
C VAL A 81 -4.01 5.35 -2.06
N VAL A 82 -3.78 6.07 -0.99
CA VAL A 82 -4.59 7.21 -0.56
C VAL A 82 -3.84 8.50 -0.87
N ARG A 83 -4.44 9.33 -1.72
CA ARG A 83 -3.92 10.63 -2.16
C ARG A 83 -4.99 11.70 -2.01
N GLN A 84 -4.62 12.96 -2.26
CA GLN A 84 -5.55 14.08 -2.22
C GLN A 84 -6.70 13.95 -3.24
N ASP A 85 -6.41 13.40 -4.41
CA ASP A 85 -7.36 13.23 -5.53
C ASP A 85 -8.23 11.97 -5.45
N GLY A 86 -8.04 11.17 -4.39
CA GLY A 86 -8.84 9.97 -4.14
C GLY A 86 -8.05 8.79 -3.59
N THR A 87 -8.74 7.66 -3.52
CA THR A 87 -8.19 6.39 -3.04
C THR A 87 -8.27 5.34 -4.14
N TYR A 88 -7.19 4.61 -4.30
CA TYR A 88 -7.00 3.65 -5.37
C TYR A 88 -6.56 2.29 -4.83
N LEU A 89 -7.04 1.20 -5.42
CA LEU A 89 -6.54 -0.15 -5.16
C LEU A 89 -5.45 -0.48 -6.18
N TYR A 90 -4.27 -0.85 -5.71
CA TYR A 90 -3.19 -1.30 -6.57
C TYR A 90 -3.49 -2.68 -7.15
N GLN A 91 -3.32 -2.83 -8.45
CA GLN A 91 -3.50 -4.06 -9.22
C GLN A 91 -2.14 -4.58 -9.69
N PRO A 92 -1.52 -5.55 -8.97
CA PRO A 92 -0.17 -6.03 -9.32
C PRO A 92 -0.06 -6.67 -10.70
N LYS A 93 -1.15 -7.29 -11.20
CA LYS A 93 -1.16 -7.96 -12.51
C LYS A 93 -0.93 -7.01 -13.66
N ASP A 94 -1.57 -5.86 -13.58
CA ASP A 94 -1.57 -4.86 -14.65
C ASP A 94 -0.67 -3.67 -14.32
N ASN A 95 -0.05 -3.67 -13.13
CA ASN A 95 0.69 -2.54 -12.58
C ASN A 95 -0.13 -1.24 -12.73
N SER A 96 -1.35 -1.25 -12.20
CA SER A 96 -2.28 -0.12 -12.33
C SER A 96 -2.95 0.22 -11.01
N LEU A 97 -3.57 1.39 -10.95
CA LEU A 97 -4.37 1.86 -9.84
C LEU A 97 -5.83 1.92 -10.27
N GLN A 98 -6.67 1.16 -9.60
CA GLN A 98 -8.12 1.19 -9.76
C GLN A 98 -8.72 2.18 -8.77
N LYS A 99 -9.36 3.24 -9.25
CA LYS A 99 -10.01 4.21 -8.37
C LYS A 99 -11.20 3.58 -7.63
N VAL A 100 -11.15 3.60 -6.30
CA VAL A 100 -12.20 3.02 -5.44
C VAL A 100 -12.99 4.08 -4.67
N SER A 101 -12.42 5.26 -4.45
CA SER A 101 -13.11 6.41 -3.89
C SER A 101 -12.53 7.72 -4.45
N SER A 102 -13.38 8.73 -4.61
CA SER A 102 -12.94 10.11 -4.97
C SER A 102 -12.59 10.97 -3.74
N LYS A 103 -12.72 10.42 -2.52
CA LYS A 103 -12.45 11.15 -1.29
C LYS A 103 -10.98 11.09 -0.91
N ASP A 104 -10.48 12.19 -0.37
CA ASP A 104 -9.21 12.23 0.33
C ASP A 104 -9.37 11.58 1.72
N LEU A 105 -8.87 10.37 1.87
CA LEU A 105 -8.95 9.62 3.12
C LEU A 105 -7.69 9.75 3.99
N ARG A 106 -6.73 10.64 3.65
CA ARG A 106 -5.48 10.80 4.41
C ARG A 106 -5.71 11.14 5.87
N THR A 107 -6.76 11.92 6.19
CA THR A 107 -7.13 12.21 7.58
C THR A 107 -7.62 10.98 8.33
N ALA A 108 -8.42 10.12 7.70
CA ALA A 108 -8.87 8.87 8.29
C ALA A 108 -7.69 7.89 8.50
N VAL A 109 -6.75 7.82 7.52
CA VAL A 109 -5.50 7.07 7.68
C VAL A 109 -4.62 7.63 8.79
N ALA A 110 -4.57 8.93 8.97
CA ALA A 110 -3.83 9.58 10.06
C ALA A 110 -4.41 9.21 11.44
N GLY A 111 -5.73 9.09 11.54
CA GLY A 111 -6.42 8.87 12.80
C GLY A 111 -6.07 9.96 13.81
N ARG A 112 -5.61 9.57 14.98
CA ARG A 112 -5.21 10.51 16.06
C ARG A 112 -3.81 11.12 15.89
N GLN A 113 -3.06 10.74 14.85
CA GLN A 113 -1.68 11.20 14.62
C GLN A 113 -1.64 12.14 13.40
N SER A 114 -2.05 13.39 13.62
CA SER A 114 -2.29 14.39 12.56
C SER A 114 -1.10 14.64 11.61
N PHE A 115 0.16 14.44 12.07
CA PHE A 115 1.32 14.58 11.19
C PHE A 115 1.23 13.68 9.93
N ALA A 116 0.53 12.54 10.06
CA ALA A 116 0.44 11.56 8.98
C ALA A 116 -0.42 12.05 7.80
N SER A 117 -1.37 12.97 8.03
CA SER A 117 -2.18 13.54 6.96
C SER A 117 -1.42 14.54 6.08
N SER A 118 -0.22 14.98 6.51
CA SER A 118 0.63 15.87 5.70
C SER A 118 1.43 15.13 4.61
N ALA A 119 1.50 13.81 4.67
CA ALA A 119 2.15 13.03 3.62
C ALA A 119 1.34 13.11 2.31
N PRO A 120 1.99 13.31 1.15
CA PRO A 120 1.30 13.35 -0.13
C PRO A 120 0.63 12.00 -0.49
N VAL A 121 1.20 10.90 -0.02
CA VAL A 121 0.69 9.53 -0.23
C VAL A 121 0.65 8.77 1.08
N SER A 122 -0.43 8.04 1.33
CA SER A 122 -0.50 7.01 2.36
C SER A 122 -0.84 5.67 1.72
N LEU A 123 -0.10 4.63 2.08
CA LEU A 123 -0.39 3.26 1.67
C LEU A 123 -1.07 2.52 2.81
N LEU A 124 -2.30 2.02 2.59
CA LEU A 124 -2.96 1.09 3.51
C LEU A 124 -2.59 -0.33 3.11
N VAL A 125 -2.16 -1.12 4.07
CA VAL A 125 -1.84 -2.55 3.94
C VAL A 125 -2.96 -3.33 4.58
N VAL A 126 -3.76 -4.00 3.74
CA VAL A 126 -4.99 -4.68 4.13
C VAL A 126 -4.87 -6.16 3.81
N SER A 127 -5.12 -7.02 4.80
CA SER A 127 -5.21 -8.47 4.60
C SER A 127 -6.64 -8.86 4.20
N ASN A 128 -6.76 -9.62 3.12
CA ASN A 128 -8.02 -10.20 2.65
C ASN A 128 -8.12 -11.66 3.09
N HIS A 129 -8.86 -11.94 4.14
CA HIS A 129 -9.02 -13.26 4.72
C HIS A 129 -9.70 -14.28 3.81
N ASN A 130 -10.40 -13.83 2.75
CA ASN A 130 -10.97 -14.73 1.75
C ASN A 130 -9.90 -15.44 0.89
N LYS A 131 -8.64 -14.99 0.95
CA LYS A 131 -7.50 -15.63 0.29
C LYS A 131 -6.98 -16.84 1.03
N PHE A 132 -7.29 -16.98 2.30
CA PHE A 132 -6.92 -18.16 3.11
C PHE A 132 -7.95 -19.28 2.98
N PRO A 133 -7.54 -20.54 3.23
CA PRO A 133 -8.45 -21.68 3.19
C PRO A 133 -9.65 -21.47 4.15
N GLN A 134 -10.84 -21.91 3.72
CA GLN A 134 -12.07 -21.73 4.49
C GLN A 134 -12.02 -22.45 5.85
N GLN A 135 -11.31 -23.58 5.93
CA GLN A 135 -11.12 -24.36 7.16
C GLN A 135 -10.18 -23.72 8.19
N SER A 136 -9.47 -22.66 7.81
CA SER A 136 -8.61 -21.91 8.75
C SER A 136 -9.49 -21.13 9.73
N SER A 137 -9.14 -21.17 11.03
CA SER A 137 -9.82 -20.33 12.02
C SER A 137 -9.57 -18.84 11.76
N ASN A 138 -10.47 -17.98 12.22
CA ASN A 138 -10.30 -16.53 12.09
C ASN A 138 -8.99 -16.05 12.75
N GLU A 139 -8.64 -16.59 13.91
CA GLU A 139 -7.39 -16.28 14.60
C GLU A 139 -6.17 -16.65 13.74
N ALA A 140 -6.18 -17.81 13.08
CA ALA A 140 -5.11 -18.21 12.17
C ALA A 140 -5.00 -17.28 10.97
N LYS A 141 -6.13 -16.86 10.36
CA LYS A 141 -6.16 -15.92 9.25
C LYS A 141 -5.59 -14.54 9.64
N VAL A 142 -6.03 -14.00 10.78
CA VAL A 142 -5.50 -12.74 11.33
C VAL A 142 -3.99 -12.85 11.55
N ARG A 143 -3.53 -13.93 12.18
CA ARG A 143 -2.10 -14.15 12.46
C ARG A 143 -1.27 -14.22 11.18
N MET A 144 -1.73 -14.94 10.16
CA MET A 144 -1.05 -15.03 8.86
C MET A 144 -1.02 -13.65 8.17
N GLY A 145 -2.17 -12.97 8.11
CA GLY A 145 -2.28 -11.66 7.48
C GLY A 145 -1.40 -10.58 8.13
N VAL A 146 -1.28 -10.59 9.45
CA VAL A 146 -0.38 -9.66 10.17
C VAL A 146 1.09 -9.92 9.83
N VAL A 147 1.50 -11.18 9.73
CA VAL A 147 2.87 -11.54 9.33
C VAL A 147 3.15 -11.11 7.88
N ASP A 148 2.22 -11.42 6.96
CA ASP A 148 2.35 -11.10 5.54
C ASP A 148 2.36 -9.57 5.32
N ALA A 149 1.55 -8.82 6.07
CA ALA A 149 1.58 -7.36 6.07
C ALA A 149 2.93 -6.79 6.54
N GLY A 150 3.59 -7.44 7.51
CA GLY A 150 4.93 -7.06 7.96
C GLY A 150 5.97 -7.17 6.85
N TYR A 151 5.95 -8.25 6.06
CA TYR A 151 6.86 -8.41 4.92
C TYR A 151 6.64 -7.32 3.86
N VAL A 152 5.39 -7.07 3.51
CA VAL A 152 5.02 -6.02 2.56
C VAL A 152 5.44 -4.63 3.06
N SER A 153 5.20 -4.35 4.33
CA SER A 153 5.57 -3.07 4.96
C SER A 153 7.07 -2.83 4.97
N GLU A 154 7.89 -3.85 5.24
CA GLU A 154 9.35 -3.70 5.19
C GLU A 154 9.84 -3.49 3.74
N ASN A 155 9.27 -4.16 2.76
CA ASN A 155 9.57 -3.89 1.35
C ASN A 155 9.28 -2.42 0.98
N ILE A 156 8.17 -1.85 1.47
CA ILE A 156 7.85 -0.41 1.31
C ILE A 156 8.95 0.45 1.95
N CYS A 157 9.35 0.13 3.18
CA CYS A 157 10.37 0.90 3.91
C CYS A 157 11.72 0.90 3.18
N LEU A 158 12.15 -0.26 2.70
CA LEU A 158 13.42 -0.41 1.98
C LEU A 158 13.39 0.28 0.61
N ALA A 159 12.29 0.15 -0.13
CA ALA A 159 12.12 0.86 -1.40
C ALA A 159 12.14 2.38 -1.20
N CYS A 160 11.43 2.89 -0.19
CA CYS A 160 11.46 4.32 0.14
C CYS A 160 12.89 4.78 0.51
N SER A 161 13.60 4.00 1.33
CA SER A 161 15.00 4.30 1.69
C SER A 161 15.90 4.36 0.46
N ALA A 162 15.78 3.41 -0.46
CA ALA A 162 16.57 3.36 -1.69
C ALA A 162 16.24 4.52 -2.66
N LEU A 163 14.99 5.00 -2.64
CA LEU A 163 14.51 6.09 -3.50
C LEU A 163 14.66 7.49 -2.87
N GLY A 164 15.24 7.59 -1.67
CA GLY A 164 15.39 8.86 -0.96
C GLY A 164 14.06 9.46 -0.47
N LEU A 165 13.08 8.60 -0.20
CA LEU A 165 11.78 8.99 0.34
C LEU A 165 11.73 8.80 1.86
N ASN A 166 11.03 9.72 2.52
CA ASN A 166 10.64 9.58 3.90
C ASN A 166 9.45 8.64 4.04
N THR A 167 9.49 7.75 5.04
CA THR A 167 8.36 6.88 5.37
C THR A 167 8.32 6.53 6.84
N VAL A 168 7.13 6.15 7.32
CA VAL A 168 6.92 5.55 8.64
C VAL A 168 5.78 4.54 8.58
N PRO A 169 6.01 3.28 8.95
CA PRO A 169 4.93 2.29 9.10
C PRO A 169 4.19 2.54 10.43
N ARG A 170 2.86 2.42 10.40
CA ARG A 170 2.00 2.69 11.56
C ARG A 170 0.80 1.73 11.59
N MET A 171 0.24 1.51 12.80
CA MET A 171 -1.02 0.78 13.00
C MET A 171 -2.22 1.72 13.27
N THR A 172 -1.95 2.95 13.73
CA THR A 172 -3.01 3.90 14.08
C THR A 172 -3.71 4.41 12.84
N MET A 173 -5.05 4.28 12.79
CA MET A 173 -5.94 4.77 11.74
C MET A 173 -7.38 4.76 12.25
N ASP A 174 -8.30 5.42 11.57
CA ASP A 174 -9.75 5.29 11.78
C ASP A 174 -10.27 4.12 10.94
N THR A 175 -10.20 2.94 11.52
CA THR A 175 -10.56 1.67 10.85
C THR A 175 -12.03 1.64 10.42
N GLU A 176 -12.95 2.16 11.25
CA GLU A 176 -14.38 2.16 10.95
C GLU A 176 -14.72 3.05 9.74
N ALA A 177 -14.20 4.28 9.75
CA ALA A 177 -14.39 5.21 8.64
C ALA A 177 -13.81 4.65 7.32
N LEU A 178 -12.61 4.04 7.38
CA LEU A 178 -11.94 3.46 6.23
C LEU A 178 -12.69 2.24 5.69
N LYS A 179 -13.08 1.28 6.54
CA LYS A 179 -13.87 0.11 6.13
C LYS A 179 -15.18 0.53 5.46
N LYS A 180 -15.91 1.46 6.06
CA LYS A 180 -17.17 1.97 5.51
C LYS A 180 -16.99 2.61 4.14
N GLU A 181 -15.99 3.47 3.97
CA GLU A 181 -15.77 4.17 2.70
C GLU A 181 -15.26 3.25 1.59
N LEU A 182 -14.43 2.26 1.93
CA LEU A 182 -13.84 1.31 0.99
C LEU A 182 -14.73 0.08 0.76
N GLY A 183 -15.88 -0.04 1.44
CA GLY A 183 -16.78 -1.18 1.33
C GLY A 183 -16.17 -2.50 1.81
N LEU A 184 -15.34 -2.46 2.85
CA LEU A 184 -14.64 -3.61 3.40
C LEU A 184 -15.43 -4.22 4.57
N ASP A 185 -15.76 -5.49 4.46
CA ASP A 185 -16.43 -6.27 5.51
C ASP A 185 -15.43 -6.87 6.52
N ASP A 186 -15.91 -7.77 7.39
CA ASP A 186 -15.09 -8.40 8.43
C ASP A 186 -14.05 -9.42 7.91
N ASN A 187 -14.08 -9.72 6.60
CA ASN A 187 -13.05 -10.53 5.97
C ASN A 187 -11.81 -9.69 5.59
N TYR A 188 -11.83 -8.39 5.85
CA TYR A 188 -10.69 -7.52 5.59
C TYR A 188 -10.17 -6.92 6.89
N ASP A 189 -8.86 -7.10 7.11
CA ASP A 189 -8.16 -6.52 8.25
C ASP A 189 -7.21 -5.40 7.79
N LEU A 190 -7.44 -4.18 8.29
CA LEU A 190 -6.57 -3.03 8.05
C LEU A 190 -5.39 -3.11 9.03
N VAL A 191 -4.29 -3.71 8.59
CA VAL A 191 -3.18 -4.10 9.47
C VAL A 191 -2.23 -2.94 9.72
N LEU A 192 -1.74 -2.33 8.65
CA LEU A 192 -0.71 -1.28 8.70
C LEU A 192 -1.03 -0.15 7.72
N ASN A 193 -0.40 0.98 7.93
CA ASN A 193 -0.33 2.04 6.94
C ASN A 193 1.06 2.66 6.92
N SER A 194 1.52 3.12 5.76
CA SER A 194 2.81 3.79 5.58
C SER A 194 2.60 5.14 4.90
N GLN A 195 3.07 6.19 5.52
CA GLN A 195 3.11 7.52 4.91
C GLN A 195 4.36 7.65 4.07
N ILE A 196 4.23 8.24 2.89
CA ILE A 196 5.34 8.40 1.95
C ILE A 196 5.37 9.84 1.42
N GLY A 197 6.54 10.43 1.37
CA GLY A 197 6.78 11.74 0.82
C GLY A 197 8.27 12.03 0.66
N TYR A 198 8.61 13.09 -0.04
CA TYR A 198 9.99 13.56 -0.07
C TYR A 198 10.39 14.19 1.27
N PRO A 199 11.68 14.15 1.64
CA PRO A 199 12.16 14.87 2.81
C PRO A 199 11.95 16.38 2.60
N LYS A 200 11.63 17.09 3.70
CA LYS A 200 11.70 18.55 3.71
C LYS A 200 13.17 18.95 3.50
N ASN A 201 13.41 19.84 2.57
CA ASN A 201 14.74 20.47 2.46
C ASN A 201 15.03 21.18 3.78
N LYS A 202 16.19 20.90 4.35
CA LYS A 202 16.70 21.62 5.52
C LYS A 202 17.14 23.01 5.11
#